data_2aecbf6e87434f8e62e2908bbd3a2614
#
_entry.id   2aecbf6e87434f8e62e2908bbd3a2614
#
_cell.length_a   1.000
_cell.length_b   1.000
_cell.length_c   1.000
_cell.angle_alpha   90.00
_cell.angle_beta   90.00
_cell.angle_gamma   90.00
#
_symmetry.space_group_name_H-M   'P 1'
#
loop_
_entity.id
_entity.type
_entity.pdbx_description
1 polymer ?
#
loop_
_entity_poly.entity_id
_entity_poly.type
_entity_poly.pdbx_seq_one_letter_code
_entity_poly.pdbx_strand_id
1 'polypeptide(L)'
;MGFSRYVEVGRVVLINYGPDAGKLATVIDIVDQNKCLVEGPEEITGVKRQVISYRRIALTDLTVPIQRNARAKTLKAAWKEADTLAKWEGSQWAKKLAAKKTRAGLSDFDRFKVMVAKKQKSRIIAQKMKELKE
;
A
#
# COMPACT_ATOMS: atom_id res chain seq x y z
N MET A 1 -0.28 22.51 -10.82
CA MET A 1 -0.85 21.14 -10.80
C MET A 1 -1.91 21.04 -9.73
N GLY A 2 -3.08 20.49 -10.04
CA GLY A 2 -4.15 20.24 -9.07
C GLY A 2 -3.91 18.96 -8.27
N PHE A 3 -4.74 18.73 -7.25
CA PHE A 3 -4.76 17.46 -6.52
C PHE A 3 -5.24 16.34 -7.44
N SER A 4 -4.63 15.16 -7.32
CA SER A 4 -5.01 13.97 -8.09
C SER A 4 -5.77 12.93 -7.25
N ARG A 5 -5.65 13.01 -5.92
CA ARG A 5 -6.28 12.09 -4.98
C ARG A 5 -7.33 12.80 -4.18
N TYR A 6 -8.56 12.32 -4.31
CA TYR A 6 -9.72 12.90 -3.62
C TYR A 6 -10.34 11.88 -2.68
N VAL A 7 -10.93 12.37 -1.60
CA VAL A 7 -11.80 11.56 -0.74
C VAL A 7 -13.13 11.41 -1.46
N GLU A 8 -13.39 10.22 -1.94
CA GLU A 8 -14.61 9.87 -2.67
C GLU A 8 -15.04 8.44 -2.33
N VAL A 9 -16.29 8.12 -2.57
CA VAL A 9 -16.77 6.75 -2.42
C VAL A 9 -16.03 5.83 -3.40
N GLY A 10 -15.47 4.74 -2.89
CA GLY A 10 -14.65 3.82 -3.67
C GLY A 10 -13.16 4.10 -3.67
N ARG A 11 -12.69 5.20 -3.09
CA ARG A 11 -11.26 5.46 -2.94
C ARG A 11 -10.62 4.43 -2.02
N VAL A 12 -9.55 3.80 -2.48
CA VAL A 12 -8.74 2.90 -1.65
C VAL A 12 -7.78 3.73 -0.81
N VAL A 13 -7.71 3.42 0.46
CA VAL A 13 -6.88 4.13 1.45
C VAL A 13 -5.99 3.16 2.19
N LEU A 14 -4.81 3.63 2.60
CA LEU A 14 -3.92 2.92 3.50
C LEU A 14 -4.13 3.44 4.92
N ILE A 15 -4.36 2.53 5.87
CA ILE A 15 -4.50 2.88 7.27
C ILE A 15 -3.09 3.03 7.88
N ASN A 16 -2.81 4.19 8.46
CA ASN A 16 -1.49 4.50 9.02
C ASN A 16 -1.40 4.30 10.53
N TYR A 17 -2.52 4.33 11.24
CA TYR A 17 -2.54 4.28 12.69
C TYR A 17 -3.72 3.46 13.21
N GLY A 18 -3.48 2.73 14.30
CA GLY A 18 -4.45 1.89 14.96
C GLY A 18 -4.17 0.39 14.80
N PRO A 19 -5.09 -0.48 15.21
CA PRO A 19 -4.91 -1.94 15.14
C PRO A 19 -4.81 -2.46 13.70
N ASP A 20 -5.39 -1.76 12.74
CA ASP A 20 -5.37 -2.10 11.32
C ASP A 20 -4.28 -1.34 10.53
N ALA A 21 -3.31 -0.75 11.20
CA ALA A 21 -2.22 -0.02 10.56
C ALA A 21 -1.48 -0.88 9.52
N GLY A 22 -1.23 -0.30 8.34
CA GLY A 22 -0.58 -1.00 7.23
C GLY A 22 -1.53 -1.80 6.33
N LYS A 23 -2.82 -1.85 6.64
CA LYS A 23 -3.83 -2.52 5.82
C LYS A 23 -4.52 -1.53 4.89
N LEU A 24 -5.06 -2.04 3.79
CA LEU A 24 -5.88 -1.29 2.86
C LEU A 24 -7.35 -1.34 3.25
N ALA A 25 -8.05 -0.25 2.99
CA ALA A 25 -9.50 -0.17 3.11
C ALA A 25 -10.07 0.67 1.97
N THR A 26 -11.38 0.64 1.80
CA THR A 26 -12.09 1.45 0.80
C THR A 26 -13.04 2.39 1.51
N VAL A 27 -13.12 3.64 1.07
CA VAL A 27 -14.10 4.60 1.57
C VAL A 27 -15.48 4.19 1.05
N ILE A 28 -16.36 3.84 1.97
CA ILE A 28 -17.75 3.42 1.68
C ILE A 28 -18.69 4.61 1.73
N ASP A 29 -18.46 5.53 2.66
CA ASP A 29 -19.26 6.74 2.85
C ASP A 29 -18.43 7.84 3.52
N ILE A 30 -18.84 9.07 3.30
CA ILE A 30 -18.27 10.26 3.93
C ILE A 30 -19.22 10.66 5.06
N VAL A 31 -18.73 10.65 6.29
CA VAL A 31 -19.53 10.99 7.47
C VAL A 31 -19.56 12.50 7.67
N ASP A 32 -18.39 13.12 7.74
CA ASP A 32 -18.21 14.58 7.91
C ASP A 32 -16.86 15.04 7.33
N GLN A 33 -16.43 16.26 7.66
CA GLN A 33 -15.15 16.82 7.21
C GLN A 33 -13.92 16.13 7.84
N ASN A 34 -14.08 15.37 8.92
CA ASN A 34 -13.01 14.79 9.70
C ASN A 34 -12.97 13.26 9.64
N LYS A 35 -14.07 12.61 9.29
CA LYS A 35 -14.25 11.18 9.37
C LYS A 35 -14.93 10.60 8.13
N CYS A 36 -14.58 9.37 7.80
CA CYS A 36 -15.27 8.57 6.80
C CYS A 36 -15.55 7.17 7.31
N LEU A 37 -16.53 6.51 6.69
CA LEU A 37 -16.80 5.10 6.87
C LEU A 37 -15.93 4.31 5.91
N VAL A 38 -15.13 3.42 6.42
CA VAL A 38 -14.26 2.54 5.62
C VAL A 38 -14.55 1.08 5.87
N GLU A 39 -14.33 0.28 4.86
CA GLU A 39 -14.34 -1.17 4.94
C GLU A 39 -13.30 -1.71 3.95
N GLY A 40 -12.37 -2.51 4.43
CA GLY A 40 -11.65 -3.42 3.54
C GLY A 40 -12.51 -4.66 3.37
N PRO A 41 -12.49 -5.38 2.24
CA PRO A 41 -13.11 -6.69 2.23
C PRO A 41 -12.47 -7.53 3.34
N GLU A 42 -13.21 -7.83 4.42
CA GLU A 42 -12.65 -8.46 5.63
C GLU A 42 -11.87 -9.74 5.32
N GLU A 43 -12.34 -10.49 4.32
CA GLU A 43 -11.69 -11.72 3.87
C GLU A 43 -10.37 -11.46 3.10
N ILE A 44 -10.15 -10.27 2.58
CA ILE A 44 -8.96 -9.93 1.77
C ILE A 44 -7.97 -9.13 2.61
N THR A 45 -8.41 -8.05 3.23
CA THR A 45 -7.55 -7.12 3.97
C THR A 45 -7.66 -7.25 5.49
N GLY A 46 -8.70 -7.90 5.99
CA GLY A 46 -8.96 -8.05 7.41
C GLY A 46 -9.50 -6.79 8.10
N VAL A 47 -9.91 -5.78 7.34
CA VAL A 47 -10.46 -4.54 7.91
C VAL A 47 -11.98 -4.61 7.94
N LYS A 48 -12.55 -4.54 9.13
CA LYS A 48 -14.00 -4.48 9.34
C LYS A 48 -14.52 -3.07 9.05
N ARG A 49 -15.81 -2.99 8.73
CA ARG A 49 -16.50 -1.71 8.56
C ARG A 49 -16.40 -0.87 9.84
N GLN A 50 -15.84 0.31 9.73
CA GLN A 50 -15.61 1.21 10.84
C GLN A 50 -15.51 2.66 10.39
N VAL A 51 -15.76 3.58 11.32
CA VAL A 51 -15.54 5.01 11.11
C VAL A 51 -14.10 5.34 11.50
N ILE A 52 -13.39 6.01 10.61
CA ILE A 52 -12.00 6.39 10.83
C ILE A 52 -11.78 7.88 10.49
N SER A 53 -10.88 8.53 11.22
CA SER A 53 -10.47 9.90 10.93
C SER A 53 -9.55 9.96 9.72
N TYR A 54 -9.69 11.00 8.89
CA TYR A 54 -8.80 11.23 7.74
C TYR A 54 -7.33 11.39 8.14
N ARG A 55 -7.04 11.81 9.37
CA ARG A 55 -5.66 11.91 9.88
C ARG A 55 -4.96 10.56 10.02
N ARG A 56 -5.72 9.47 10.08
CA ARG A 56 -5.22 8.11 10.27
C ARG A 56 -5.07 7.33 8.97
N ILE A 57 -5.44 7.91 7.85
CA ILE A 57 -5.41 7.28 6.54
C ILE A 57 -4.56 8.07 5.55
N ALA A 58 -4.09 7.39 4.53
CA ALA A 58 -3.45 7.99 3.38
C ALA A 58 -4.19 7.57 2.11
N LEU A 59 -4.52 8.51 1.24
CA LEU A 59 -5.20 8.25 -0.01
C LEU A 59 -4.24 7.61 -1.01
N THR A 60 -4.71 6.57 -1.70
CA THR A 60 -3.99 5.94 -2.81
C THR A 60 -4.53 6.43 -4.16
N ASP A 61 -3.84 6.07 -5.23
CA ASP A 61 -4.29 6.37 -6.61
C ASP A 61 -5.38 5.41 -7.09
N LEU A 62 -5.68 4.37 -6.30
CA LEU A 62 -6.63 3.33 -6.67
C LEU A 62 -8.05 3.69 -6.26
N THR A 63 -8.99 3.40 -7.15
CA THR A 63 -10.43 3.51 -6.91
C THR A 63 -11.13 2.22 -7.29
N VAL A 64 -12.18 1.89 -6.57
CA VAL A 64 -13.03 0.73 -6.83
C VAL A 64 -14.44 1.23 -7.19
N PRO A 65 -15.04 0.80 -8.28
CA PRO A 65 -16.37 1.26 -8.69
C PRO A 65 -17.44 0.64 -7.79
N ILE A 66 -17.84 1.36 -6.76
CA ILE A 66 -18.90 0.97 -5.84
C ILE A 66 -19.88 2.13 -5.63
N GLN A 67 -21.10 1.79 -5.26
CA GLN A 67 -22.07 2.78 -4.82
C GLN A 67 -21.87 3.13 -3.35
N ARG A 68 -22.34 4.31 -2.96
CA ARG A 68 -22.37 4.75 -1.57
C ARG A 68 -23.03 3.69 -0.69
N ASN A 69 -22.43 3.40 0.45
CA ASN A 69 -22.89 2.41 1.41
C ASN A 69 -23.06 0.99 0.83
N ALA A 70 -22.17 0.60 -0.09
CA ALA A 70 -22.16 -0.73 -0.67
C ALA A 70 -22.01 -1.83 0.41
N ARG A 71 -22.67 -2.97 0.18
CA ARG A 71 -22.57 -4.13 1.07
C ARG A 71 -21.22 -4.83 0.92
N ALA A 72 -20.78 -5.53 1.95
CA ALA A 72 -19.51 -6.27 1.96
C ALA A 72 -19.34 -7.23 0.76
N LYS A 73 -20.39 -7.93 0.37
CA LYS A 73 -20.40 -8.83 -0.80
C LYS A 73 -20.11 -8.07 -2.09
N THR A 74 -20.76 -6.93 -2.29
CA THR A 74 -20.58 -6.06 -3.46
C THR A 74 -19.16 -5.48 -3.49
N LEU A 75 -18.68 -5.00 -2.35
CA LEU A 75 -17.31 -4.49 -2.21
C LEU A 75 -16.27 -5.56 -2.55
N LYS A 76 -16.43 -6.77 -2.03
CA LYS A 76 -15.54 -7.89 -2.31
C LYS A 76 -15.51 -8.26 -3.80
N ALA A 77 -16.67 -8.28 -4.45
CA ALA A 77 -16.76 -8.55 -5.88
C ALA A 77 -16.04 -7.46 -6.70
N ALA A 78 -16.30 -6.19 -6.39
CA ALA A 78 -15.68 -5.06 -7.06
C ALA A 78 -14.14 -5.02 -6.85
N TRP A 79 -13.65 -5.40 -5.68
CA TRP A 79 -12.21 -5.51 -5.42
C TRP A 79 -11.53 -6.58 -6.27
N LYS A 80 -12.19 -7.71 -6.46
CA LYS A 80 -11.69 -8.79 -7.31
C LYS A 80 -11.71 -8.40 -8.79
N GLU A 81 -12.78 -7.80 -9.24
CA GLU A 81 -12.95 -7.36 -10.63
C GLU A 81 -11.93 -6.26 -10.99
N ALA A 82 -11.72 -5.31 -10.10
CA ALA A 82 -10.74 -4.24 -10.28
C ALA A 82 -9.29 -4.68 -10.09
N ASP A 83 -9.05 -5.90 -9.62
CA ASP A 83 -7.72 -6.45 -9.28
C ASP A 83 -6.89 -5.49 -8.38
N THR A 84 -7.56 -4.93 -7.38
CA THR A 84 -7.04 -3.85 -6.55
C THR A 84 -5.79 -4.24 -5.78
N LEU A 85 -5.74 -5.47 -5.27
CA LEU A 85 -4.61 -5.94 -4.48
C LEU A 85 -3.34 -6.05 -5.33
N ALA A 86 -3.41 -6.65 -6.52
CA ALA A 86 -2.26 -6.77 -7.41
C ALA A 86 -1.77 -5.40 -7.91
N LYS A 87 -2.70 -4.49 -8.22
CA LYS A 87 -2.34 -3.10 -8.57
C LYS A 87 -1.62 -2.38 -7.44
N TRP A 88 -2.07 -2.58 -6.20
CA TRP A 88 -1.39 -2.03 -5.03
C TRP A 88 0.01 -2.60 -4.86
N GLU A 89 0.15 -3.92 -4.85
CA GLU A 89 1.45 -4.61 -4.70
C GLU A 89 2.44 -4.25 -5.81
N GLY A 90 1.95 -4.01 -7.02
CA GLY A 90 2.74 -3.50 -8.14
C GLY A 90 3.24 -2.08 -7.98
N SER A 91 2.60 -1.27 -7.12
CA SER A 91 2.95 0.14 -6.93
C SER A 91 4.31 0.31 -6.25
N GLN A 92 4.99 1.42 -6.58
CA GLN A 92 6.27 1.76 -5.95
C GLN A 92 6.11 2.02 -4.44
N TRP A 93 4.97 2.53 -4.02
CA TRP A 93 4.68 2.78 -2.62
C TRP A 93 4.60 1.48 -1.82
N ALA A 94 3.83 0.50 -2.29
CA ALA A 94 3.75 -0.80 -1.64
C ALA A 94 5.11 -1.50 -1.57
N LYS A 95 5.89 -1.45 -2.65
CA LYS A 95 7.26 -2.00 -2.70
C LYS A 95 8.18 -1.35 -1.67
N LYS A 96 8.11 -0.03 -1.50
CA LYS A 96 8.88 0.69 -0.47
C LYS A 96 8.48 0.28 0.95
N LEU A 97 7.18 0.13 1.20
CA LEU A 97 6.69 -0.32 2.51
C LEU A 97 7.11 -1.76 2.81
N ALA A 98 7.00 -2.66 1.84
CA ALA A 98 7.46 -4.03 1.96
C ALA A 98 8.97 -4.11 2.23
N ALA A 99 9.77 -3.36 1.47
CA ALA A 99 11.22 -3.28 1.69
C ALA A 99 11.58 -2.74 3.08
N LYS A 100 10.87 -1.72 3.56
CA LYS A 100 11.05 -1.17 4.91
C LYS A 100 10.76 -2.23 5.98
N LYS A 101 9.67 -2.97 5.82
CA LYS A 101 9.28 -4.04 6.74
C LYS A 101 10.32 -5.17 6.75
N THR A 102 10.78 -5.61 5.60
CA THR A 102 11.83 -6.62 5.46
C THR A 102 13.12 -6.16 6.12
N ARG A 103 13.55 -4.93 5.88
CA ARG A 103 14.77 -4.36 6.46
C ARG A 103 14.70 -4.28 7.99
N ALA A 104 13.54 -3.93 8.54
CA ALA A 104 13.33 -3.88 10.00
C ALA A 104 13.39 -5.27 10.65
N GLY A 105 13.01 -6.31 9.92
CA GLY A 105 13.00 -7.70 10.39
C GLY A 105 14.30 -8.49 10.16
N LEU A 106 15.35 -7.88 9.58
CA LEU A 106 16.62 -8.55 9.32
C LEU A 106 17.36 -8.89 10.62
N SER A 107 17.90 -10.13 10.70
CA SER A 107 18.84 -10.51 11.73
C SER A 107 20.24 -9.93 11.46
N ASP A 108 21.15 -9.99 12.46
CA ASP A 108 22.53 -9.54 12.28
C ASP A 108 23.25 -10.31 11.17
N PHE A 109 23.05 -11.60 11.11
CA PHE A 109 23.62 -12.45 10.06
C PHE A 109 23.08 -12.10 8.67
N ASP A 110 21.79 -11.78 8.53
CA ASP A 110 21.20 -11.34 7.27
C ASP A 110 21.75 -9.99 6.82
N ARG A 111 22.00 -9.07 7.76
CA ARG A 111 22.68 -7.79 7.46
C ARG A 111 24.10 -8.02 6.95
N PHE A 112 24.84 -8.95 7.53
CA PHE A 112 26.16 -9.34 7.04
C PHE A 112 26.09 -9.85 5.60
N LYS A 113 25.15 -10.76 5.29
CA LYS A 113 24.95 -11.25 3.92
C LYS A 113 24.65 -10.12 2.94
N VAL A 114 23.78 -9.17 3.32
CA VAL A 114 23.46 -8.01 2.50
C VAL A 114 24.69 -7.14 2.26
N MET A 115 25.54 -6.92 3.26
CA MET A 115 26.80 -6.19 3.13
C MET A 115 27.73 -6.88 2.10
N VAL A 116 27.93 -8.18 2.21
CA VAL A 116 28.75 -8.94 1.27
C VAL A 116 28.21 -8.85 -0.16
N ALA A 117 26.90 -9.03 -0.34
CA ALA A 117 26.25 -8.91 -1.64
C ALA A 117 26.41 -7.50 -2.26
N LYS A 118 26.29 -6.45 -1.47
CA LYS A 118 26.53 -5.06 -1.92
C LYS A 118 27.96 -4.83 -2.35
N LYS A 119 28.94 -5.36 -1.63
CA LYS A 119 30.35 -5.27 -2.02
C LYS A 119 30.62 -5.98 -3.33
N GLN A 120 30.09 -7.18 -3.53
CA GLN A 120 30.21 -7.93 -4.78
C GLN A 120 29.61 -7.15 -5.95
N LYS A 121 28.39 -6.63 -5.78
CA LYS A 121 27.73 -5.79 -6.79
C LYS A 121 28.59 -4.58 -7.16
N SER A 122 29.13 -3.85 -6.17
CA SER A 122 29.97 -2.69 -6.42
C SER A 122 31.26 -3.04 -7.19
N ARG A 123 31.88 -4.17 -6.86
CA ARG A 123 33.07 -4.65 -7.60
C ARG A 123 32.77 -4.95 -9.07
N ILE A 124 31.68 -5.66 -9.34
CA ILE A 124 31.26 -6.00 -10.71
C ILE A 124 31.00 -4.73 -11.51
N ILE A 125 30.27 -3.76 -10.94
CA ILE A 125 29.99 -2.49 -11.58
C ILE A 125 31.29 -1.71 -11.87
N ALA A 126 32.20 -1.64 -10.89
CA ALA A 126 33.48 -0.94 -11.07
C ALA A 126 34.35 -1.58 -12.16
N GLN A 127 34.36 -2.91 -12.25
CA GLN A 127 35.06 -3.62 -13.30
C GLN A 127 34.47 -3.32 -14.67
N LYS A 128 33.15 -3.39 -14.82
CA LYS A 128 32.47 -3.05 -16.09
C LYS A 128 32.67 -1.59 -16.50
N MET A 129 32.70 -0.67 -15.54
CA MET A 129 32.98 0.73 -15.81
C MET A 129 34.42 0.98 -16.30
N LYS A 130 35.40 0.17 -15.87
CA LYS A 130 36.77 0.22 -16.41
C LYS A 130 36.81 -0.29 -17.84
N GLU A 131 36.22 -1.46 -18.10
CA GLU A 131 36.17 -2.04 -19.46
C GLU A 131 35.51 -1.11 -20.49
N LEU A 132 34.56 -0.28 -20.08
CA LEU A 132 33.88 0.67 -20.97
C LEU A 132 34.66 1.98 -21.20
N LYS A 133 35.72 2.26 -20.41
CA LYS A 133 36.56 3.44 -20.54
C LYS A 133 37.84 3.20 -21.34
N GLU A 134 38.21 1.96 -21.53
CA GLU A 134 39.27 1.50 -22.42
C GLU A 134 38.76 1.32 -23.84
#